data_fd6054067613d65455f518d2e8e20d04
#
_entry.id   fd6054067613d65455f518d2e8e20d04
#
_cell.length_a   1.000
_cell.length_b   1.000
_cell.length_c   1.000
_cell.angle_alpha   90.00
_cell.angle_beta   90.00
_cell.angle_gamma   90.00
#
_symmetry.space_group_name_H-M   'P 1'
#
loop_
_entity.id
_entity.type
_entity.pdbx_description
1 polymer ?
#
loop_
_entity_poly.entity_id
_entity_poly.type
_entity_poly.pdbx_seq_one_letter_code
_entity_poly.pdbx_strand_id
1 'polypeptide(L)'
;NLFSYWYSDRMVLKMYRAREITEGDHPRLYRTVQRVTTQAVLPMPKVCIVPSKAPNAFATGRNAEHAAVAVTEGLLEILNEDELEGVIGHEIAHIQNKDMLIGTIAATFAGAIAILGSIARWGAIFGGYGGRDDNRGGGFGLLVAAIVAPLAAIIIQMAISRQREYKADAESGRITGKYEALATALEKLHRAPVRMKLDQRPASAHLMIMNSLSGKGLSSLFSTHPPVEKRIEKLQKLYQQSIYQGYAG
;
A
#
# COMPACT_ATOMS: atom_id res chain seq x y z
N ASN A 1 4.25 -1.16 20.21
CA ASN A 1 3.45 -1.22 18.96
C ASN A 1 2.28 -0.23 18.92
N LEU A 2 1.61 0.11 20.05
CA LEU A 2 0.66 1.22 20.10
C LEU A 2 1.35 2.57 19.81
N PHE A 3 2.53 2.78 20.35
CA PHE A 3 3.35 3.97 20.08
C PHE A 3 3.68 4.16 18.60
N SER A 4 4.04 3.08 17.88
CA SER A 4 4.28 3.12 16.44
C SER A 4 3.02 3.53 15.65
N TYR A 5 1.84 3.09 16.07
CA TYR A 5 0.58 3.47 15.45
C TYR A 5 0.27 4.96 15.63
N TRP A 6 0.48 5.51 16.86
CA TRP A 6 0.18 6.90 17.17
C TRP A 6 1.13 7.91 16.52
N TYR A 7 2.38 7.51 16.23
CA TYR A 7 3.43 8.38 15.68
C TYR A 7 3.89 7.95 14.28
N SER A 8 3.17 7.02 13.65
CA SER A 8 3.57 6.46 12.34
C SER A 8 3.69 7.53 11.26
N ASP A 9 2.77 8.49 11.21
CA ASP A 9 2.78 9.61 10.27
C ASP A 9 4.06 10.43 10.39
N ARG A 10 4.39 10.90 11.60
CA ARG A 10 5.58 11.73 11.86
C ARG A 10 6.88 10.98 11.59
N MET A 11 6.95 9.69 11.98
CA MET A 11 8.12 8.86 11.74
C MET A 11 8.36 8.65 10.25
N VAL A 12 7.31 8.32 9.50
CA VAL A 12 7.40 8.10 8.05
C VAL A 12 7.79 9.39 7.35
N LEU A 13 7.11 10.49 7.60
CA LEU A 13 7.43 11.80 7.00
C LEU A 13 8.87 12.23 7.29
N LYS A 14 9.33 12.08 8.53
CA LYS A 14 10.73 12.38 8.92
C LYS A 14 11.74 11.46 8.23
N MET A 15 11.43 10.16 8.11
CA MET A 15 12.29 9.19 7.43
C MET A 15 12.49 9.55 5.94
N TYR A 16 11.44 10.03 5.29
CA TYR A 16 11.49 10.49 3.90
C TYR A 16 11.93 11.94 3.74
N ARG A 17 12.24 12.66 4.84
CA ARG A 17 12.54 14.11 4.84
C ARG A 17 11.44 14.92 4.15
N ALA A 18 10.20 14.47 4.31
CA ALA A 18 9.04 15.13 3.74
C ALA A 18 8.86 16.53 4.38
N ARG A 19 8.67 17.54 3.56
CA ARG A 19 8.41 18.92 3.97
C ARG A 19 6.93 19.22 3.75
N GLU A 20 6.23 19.63 4.79
CA GLU A 20 4.86 20.14 4.68
C GLU A 20 4.85 21.43 3.85
N ILE A 21 3.90 21.56 2.95
CA ILE A 21 3.76 22.70 2.04
C ILE A 21 2.40 23.38 2.21
N THR A 22 2.38 24.66 1.88
CA THR A 22 1.17 25.46 1.73
C THR A 22 0.79 25.62 0.25
N GLU A 23 -0.37 26.21 -0.01
CA GLU A 23 -0.78 26.53 -1.38
C GLU A 23 0.23 27.45 -2.08
N GLY A 24 0.83 28.40 -1.35
CA GLY A 24 1.84 29.33 -1.89
C GLY A 24 3.14 28.64 -2.31
N ASP A 25 3.53 27.53 -1.65
CA ASP A 25 4.75 26.80 -1.97
C ASP A 25 4.63 25.97 -3.26
N HIS A 26 3.50 25.29 -3.46
CA HIS A 26 3.26 24.46 -4.63
C HIS A 26 1.76 24.41 -4.99
N PRO A 27 1.23 25.45 -5.67
CA PRO A 27 -0.21 25.60 -5.92
C PRO A 27 -0.85 24.41 -6.64
N ARG A 28 -0.15 23.87 -7.65
CA ARG A 28 -0.64 22.73 -8.44
C ARG A 28 -0.94 21.53 -7.55
N LEU A 29 0.01 21.07 -6.73
CA LEU A 29 -0.18 19.91 -5.85
C LEU A 29 -1.23 20.19 -4.79
N TYR A 30 -1.13 21.34 -4.11
CA TYR A 30 -2.04 21.68 -3.02
C TYR A 30 -3.49 21.72 -3.48
N ARG A 31 -3.79 22.40 -4.60
CA ARG A 31 -5.15 22.48 -5.16
C ARG A 31 -5.65 21.13 -5.66
N THR A 32 -4.79 20.28 -6.22
CA THR A 32 -5.19 18.92 -6.61
C THR A 32 -5.62 18.12 -5.40
N VAL A 33 -4.84 18.11 -4.30
CA VAL A 33 -5.24 17.41 -3.07
C VAL A 33 -6.53 18.00 -2.51
N GLN A 34 -6.67 19.32 -2.45
CA GLN A 34 -7.88 19.99 -1.96
C GLN A 34 -9.12 19.61 -2.78
N ARG A 35 -9.03 19.61 -4.09
CA ARG A 35 -10.13 19.21 -4.98
C ARG A 35 -10.56 17.76 -4.73
N VAL A 36 -9.60 16.84 -4.72
CA VAL A 36 -9.88 15.40 -4.54
C VAL A 36 -10.45 15.11 -3.14
N THR A 37 -9.92 15.74 -2.10
CA THR A 37 -10.47 15.55 -0.74
C THR A 37 -11.88 16.10 -0.59
N THR A 38 -12.19 17.23 -1.25
CA THR A 38 -13.53 17.77 -1.30
C THR A 38 -14.49 16.81 -2.00
N GLN A 39 -14.10 16.24 -3.14
CA GLN A 39 -14.88 15.23 -3.86
C GLN A 39 -15.09 13.94 -3.06
N ALA A 40 -14.08 13.54 -2.27
CA ALA A 40 -14.15 12.38 -1.39
C ALA A 40 -14.90 12.64 -0.08
N VAL A 41 -15.34 13.88 0.18
CA VAL A 41 -15.97 14.30 1.44
C VAL A 41 -15.09 13.98 2.65
N LEU A 42 -13.79 14.29 2.56
CA LEU A 42 -12.80 14.08 3.61
C LEU A 42 -12.18 15.42 4.05
N PRO A 43 -11.70 15.52 5.29
CA PRO A 43 -10.92 16.67 5.73
C PRO A 43 -9.62 16.78 4.93
N MET A 44 -9.14 18.01 4.73
CA MET A 44 -7.88 18.28 4.04
C MET A 44 -6.71 17.66 4.81
N PRO A 45 -5.94 16.72 4.23
CA PRO A 45 -4.76 16.16 4.87
C PRO A 45 -3.60 17.15 4.80
N LYS A 46 -2.55 16.92 5.59
CA LYS A 46 -1.28 17.61 5.39
C LYS A 46 -0.72 17.23 4.02
N VAL A 47 -0.28 18.24 3.27
CA VAL A 47 0.34 18.03 1.96
C VAL A 47 1.84 18.17 2.10
N CYS A 48 2.59 17.17 1.68
CA CYS A 48 4.04 17.14 1.84
C CYS A 48 4.75 16.87 0.51
N ILE A 49 5.92 17.46 0.33
CA ILE A 49 6.86 17.13 -0.75
C ILE A 49 8.06 16.41 -0.17
N VAL A 50 8.46 15.35 -0.87
CA VAL A 50 9.66 14.55 -0.56
C VAL A 50 10.74 14.90 -1.59
N PRO A 51 11.95 15.32 -1.17
CA PRO A 51 13.06 15.64 -2.07
C PRO A 51 13.71 14.35 -2.60
N SER A 52 13.02 13.66 -3.50
CA SER A 52 13.49 12.44 -4.16
C SER A 52 13.13 12.46 -5.64
N LYS A 53 14.07 11.99 -6.47
CA LYS A 53 13.85 11.79 -7.90
C LYS A 53 13.16 10.46 -8.23
N ALA A 54 13.09 9.53 -7.27
CA ALA A 54 12.28 8.32 -7.41
C ALA A 54 10.79 8.70 -7.40
N PRO A 55 10.03 8.45 -8.48
CA PRO A 55 8.64 8.86 -8.56
C PRO A 55 7.79 8.02 -7.61
N ASN A 56 7.18 8.68 -6.63
CA ASN A 56 6.30 8.03 -5.65
C ASN A 56 5.31 9.02 -5.03
N ALA A 57 4.17 8.51 -4.58
CA ALA A 57 3.28 9.17 -3.65
C ALA A 57 2.87 8.16 -2.58
N PHE A 58 2.46 8.64 -1.42
CA PHE A 58 1.90 7.81 -0.36
C PHE A 58 1.05 8.63 0.60
N ALA A 59 0.02 7.97 1.12
CA ALA A 59 -0.74 8.48 2.25
C ALA A 59 -0.24 7.82 3.55
N THR A 60 -0.23 8.57 4.63
CA THR A 60 0.06 8.10 5.98
C THR A 60 -0.84 8.79 6.99
N GLY A 61 -0.99 8.21 8.17
CA GLY A 61 -1.83 8.75 9.23
C GLY A 61 -2.71 7.68 9.86
N ARG A 62 -3.18 7.93 11.08
CA ARG A 62 -4.01 6.96 11.82
C ARG A 62 -5.50 7.02 11.45
N ASN A 63 -5.96 8.17 10.98
CA ASN A 63 -7.33 8.44 10.53
C ASN A 63 -7.35 9.64 9.59
N ALA A 64 -8.52 9.99 9.04
CA ALA A 64 -8.66 11.08 8.09
C ALA A 64 -8.25 12.45 8.67
N GLU A 65 -8.54 12.72 9.93
CA GLU A 65 -8.23 13.99 10.62
C GLU A 65 -6.72 14.16 10.87
N HIS A 66 -5.97 13.05 10.86
CA HIS A 66 -4.52 13.04 11.09
C HIS A 66 -3.79 12.41 9.89
N ALA A 67 -4.33 12.61 8.70
CA ALA A 67 -3.74 12.11 7.48
C ALA A 67 -2.73 13.11 6.89
N ALA A 68 -1.75 12.56 6.18
CA ALA A 68 -0.83 13.31 5.35
C ALA A 68 -0.68 12.59 4.00
N VAL A 69 -0.63 13.37 2.93
CA VAL A 69 -0.30 12.90 1.58
C VAL A 69 1.06 13.46 1.21
N ALA A 70 1.99 12.60 0.86
CA ALA A 70 3.34 12.96 0.47
C ALA A 70 3.61 12.57 -0.98
N VAL A 71 4.20 13.46 -1.74
CA VAL A 71 4.51 13.29 -3.15
C VAL A 71 5.97 13.63 -3.40
N THR A 72 6.67 12.83 -4.17
CA THR A 72 8.08 13.10 -4.52
C THR A 72 8.19 14.11 -5.66
N GLU A 73 9.28 14.86 -5.68
CA GLU A 73 9.60 15.76 -6.80
C GLU A 73 9.61 15.00 -8.13
N GLY A 74 10.21 13.81 -8.17
CA GLY A 74 10.27 12.99 -9.38
C GLY A 74 8.90 12.56 -9.91
N LEU A 75 7.89 12.37 -9.05
CA LEU A 75 6.53 12.10 -9.51
C LEU A 75 5.90 13.35 -10.13
N LEU A 76 6.10 14.52 -9.54
CA LEU A 76 5.58 15.79 -10.04
C LEU A 76 6.19 16.19 -11.40
N GLU A 77 7.43 15.75 -11.69
CA GLU A 77 8.09 15.95 -12.97
C GLU A 77 7.52 15.05 -14.10
N ILE A 78 7.06 13.85 -13.78
CA ILE A 78 6.62 12.85 -14.77
C ILE A 78 5.13 12.99 -15.11
N LEU A 79 4.29 13.29 -14.13
CA LEU A 79 2.84 13.25 -14.28
C LEU A 79 2.27 14.61 -14.72
N ASN A 80 1.31 14.56 -15.64
CA ASN A 80 0.45 15.72 -15.94
C ASN A 80 -0.61 15.93 -14.83
N GLU A 81 -1.51 16.91 -15.00
CA GLU A 81 -2.51 17.24 -13.96
C GLU A 81 -3.53 16.14 -13.74
N ASP A 82 -4.07 15.56 -14.80
CA ASP A 82 -5.07 14.49 -14.72
C ASP A 82 -4.49 13.21 -14.11
N GLU A 83 -3.25 12.88 -14.48
CA GLU A 83 -2.53 11.75 -13.93
C GLU A 83 -2.21 11.94 -12.45
N LEU A 84 -1.78 13.15 -12.07
CA LEU A 84 -1.55 13.52 -10.67
C LEU A 84 -2.85 13.42 -9.88
N GLU A 85 -3.96 13.92 -10.43
CA GLU A 85 -5.28 13.83 -9.80
C GLU A 85 -5.71 12.38 -9.59
N GLY A 86 -5.51 11.50 -10.58
CA GLY A 86 -5.78 10.07 -10.45
C GLY A 86 -4.93 9.41 -9.34
N VAL A 87 -3.65 9.73 -9.27
CA VAL A 87 -2.75 9.21 -8.23
C VAL A 87 -3.14 9.75 -6.84
N ILE A 88 -3.43 11.03 -6.72
CA ILE A 88 -3.92 11.61 -5.45
C ILE A 88 -5.25 10.98 -5.05
N GLY A 89 -6.16 10.73 -6.02
CA GLY A 89 -7.42 10.01 -5.78
C GLY A 89 -7.19 8.62 -5.18
N HIS A 90 -6.20 7.90 -5.67
CA HIS A 90 -5.79 6.60 -5.14
C HIS A 90 -5.30 6.70 -3.68
N GLU A 91 -4.44 7.67 -3.37
CA GLU A 91 -3.96 7.89 -2.00
C GLU A 91 -5.10 8.32 -1.04
N ILE A 92 -6.00 9.18 -1.49
CA ILE A 92 -7.17 9.60 -0.72
C ILE A 92 -8.15 8.43 -0.49
N ALA A 93 -8.29 7.53 -1.47
CA ALA A 93 -9.09 6.31 -1.30
C ALA A 93 -8.56 5.40 -0.20
N HIS A 94 -7.23 5.29 -0.02
CA HIS A 94 -6.64 4.55 1.10
C HIS A 94 -7.00 5.18 2.46
N ILE A 95 -7.03 6.52 2.54
CA ILE A 95 -7.47 7.23 3.77
C ILE A 95 -8.95 6.94 4.03
N GLN A 96 -9.80 7.07 3.01
CA GLN A 96 -11.24 6.84 3.10
C GLN A 96 -11.57 5.42 3.54
N ASN A 97 -10.86 4.42 3.00
CA ASN A 97 -11.03 3.01 3.31
C ASN A 97 -10.41 2.59 4.65
N LYS A 98 -9.71 3.49 5.36
CA LYS A 98 -8.99 3.19 6.61
C LYS A 98 -7.93 2.09 6.44
N ASP A 99 -7.29 2.04 5.28
CA ASP A 99 -6.38 0.96 4.89
C ASP A 99 -5.16 0.85 5.80
N MET A 100 -4.72 1.96 6.40
CA MET A 100 -3.65 1.96 7.41
C MET A 100 -4.04 1.15 8.65
N LEU A 101 -5.28 1.32 9.15
CA LEU A 101 -5.79 0.57 10.29
C LEU A 101 -5.92 -0.91 9.95
N ILE A 102 -6.53 -1.23 8.82
CA ILE A 102 -6.69 -2.62 8.35
C ILE A 102 -5.32 -3.30 8.20
N GLY A 103 -4.35 -2.60 7.60
CA GLY A 103 -2.98 -3.10 7.45
C GLY A 103 -2.30 -3.36 8.79
N THR A 104 -2.46 -2.46 9.76
CA THR A 104 -1.91 -2.61 11.11
C THR A 104 -2.52 -3.82 11.83
N ILE A 105 -3.84 -3.98 11.75
CA ILE A 105 -4.55 -5.13 12.34
C ILE A 105 -4.05 -6.44 11.69
N ALA A 106 -4.03 -6.50 10.36
CA ALA A 106 -3.58 -7.69 9.63
C ALA A 106 -2.12 -8.05 9.97
N ALA A 107 -1.21 -7.06 10.03
CA ALA A 107 0.17 -7.26 10.43
C ALA A 107 0.32 -7.74 11.88
N THR A 108 -0.52 -7.25 12.79
CA THR A 108 -0.53 -7.68 14.20
C THR A 108 -0.94 -9.14 14.34
N PHE A 109 -2.00 -9.57 13.64
CA PHE A 109 -2.43 -10.97 13.64
C PHE A 109 -1.38 -11.89 13.00
N ALA A 110 -0.82 -11.50 11.85
CA ALA A 110 0.24 -12.27 11.20
C ALA A 110 1.48 -12.40 12.11
N GLY A 111 1.86 -11.32 12.80
CA GLY A 111 2.95 -11.33 13.78
C GLY A 111 2.68 -12.26 14.99
N ALA A 112 1.46 -12.24 15.52
CA ALA A 112 1.05 -13.14 16.60
C ALA A 112 1.13 -14.62 16.16
N ILE A 113 0.63 -14.94 14.96
CA ILE A 113 0.73 -16.29 14.40
C ILE A 113 2.19 -16.71 14.21
N ALA A 114 3.05 -15.81 13.72
CA ALA A 114 4.47 -16.08 13.55
C ALA A 114 5.19 -16.35 14.88
N ILE A 115 4.84 -15.61 15.94
CA ILE A 115 5.38 -15.83 17.30
C ILE A 115 4.92 -17.20 17.83
N LEU A 116 3.63 -17.53 17.74
CA LEU A 116 3.11 -18.82 18.17
C LEU A 116 3.76 -19.98 17.38
N GLY A 117 3.93 -19.83 16.07
CA GLY A 117 4.64 -20.80 15.24
C GLY A 117 6.11 -20.96 15.67
N SER A 118 6.77 -19.88 16.08
CA SER A 118 8.13 -19.94 16.61
C SER A 118 8.21 -20.67 17.94
N ILE A 119 7.29 -20.38 18.87
CA ILE A 119 7.20 -21.07 20.17
C ILE A 119 6.95 -22.57 19.95
N ALA A 120 6.00 -22.94 19.09
CA ALA A 120 5.69 -24.33 18.75
C ALA A 120 6.92 -25.05 18.16
N ARG A 121 7.67 -24.40 17.27
CA ARG A 121 8.89 -24.93 16.66
C ARG A 121 9.98 -25.17 17.69
N TRP A 122 10.25 -24.21 18.59
CA TRP A 122 11.20 -24.37 19.68
C TRP A 122 10.75 -25.46 20.65
N GLY A 123 9.46 -25.54 21.01
CA GLY A 123 8.88 -26.59 21.81
C GLY A 123 9.07 -27.99 21.20
N ALA A 124 8.88 -28.14 19.89
CA ALA A 124 9.09 -29.39 19.18
C ALA A 124 10.57 -29.80 19.11
N ILE A 125 11.50 -28.84 18.98
CA ILE A 125 12.94 -29.11 18.90
C ILE A 125 13.53 -29.44 20.29
N PHE A 126 13.17 -28.68 21.31
CA PHE A 126 13.77 -28.81 22.65
C PHE A 126 12.90 -29.58 23.65
N GLY A 127 11.57 -29.64 23.47
CA GLY A 127 10.65 -30.38 24.35
C GLY A 127 10.61 -31.89 24.11
N GLY A 128 11.17 -32.38 22.99
CA GLY A 128 11.23 -33.80 22.65
C GLY A 128 12.24 -34.63 23.44
N TYR A 129 12.98 -34.05 24.38
CA TYR A 129 14.03 -34.73 25.16
C TYR A 129 13.53 -35.31 26.50
N GLY A 130 12.25 -35.18 26.87
CA GLY A 130 11.81 -35.47 28.24
C GLY A 130 10.56 -36.32 28.41
N GLY A 131 10.03 -37.02 27.41
CA GLY A 131 8.81 -37.81 27.57
C GLY A 131 8.84 -39.10 26.77
N ARG A 132 9.00 -40.23 27.47
CA ARG A 132 8.70 -41.58 26.97
C ARG A 132 7.19 -41.79 26.99
N ASP A 133 6.50 -41.36 25.91
CA ASP A 133 5.15 -41.86 25.65
C ASP A 133 4.86 -41.86 24.15
N ASP A 134 4.20 -42.92 23.71
CA ASP A 134 4.02 -43.41 22.33
C ASP A 134 3.22 -42.53 21.36
N ASN A 135 3.27 -41.19 21.45
CA ASN A 135 2.58 -40.33 20.53
C ASN A 135 3.54 -39.68 19.51
N ARG A 136 4.22 -40.52 18.70
CA ARG A 136 5.10 -40.09 17.57
C ARG A 136 4.40 -39.25 16.52
N GLY A 137 3.06 -39.14 16.50
CA GLY A 137 2.30 -38.34 15.54
C GLY A 137 2.16 -36.88 15.92
N GLY A 138 2.18 -36.54 17.22
CA GLY A 138 1.90 -35.16 17.68
C GLY A 138 3.02 -34.14 17.36
N GLY A 139 4.28 -34.55 17.52
CA GLY A 139 5.41 -33.67 17.30
C GLY A 139 5.60 -33.27 15.83
N PHE A 140 5.41 -34.19 14.90
CA PHE A 140 5.50 -33.91 13.47
C PHE A 140 4.37 -33.00 13.00
N GLY A 141 3.13 -33.22 13.44
CA GLY A 141 1.99 -32.35 13.14
C GLY A 141 2.20 -30.93 13.66
N LEU A 142 2.75 -30.79 14.87
CA LEU A 142 3.08 -29.49 15.46
C LEU A 142 4.18 -28.76 14.66
N LEU A 143 5.19 -29.48 14.20
CA LEU A 143 6.26 -28.93 13.37
C LEU A 143 5.74 -28.45 12.01
N VAL A 144 4.88 -29.23 11.36
CA VAL A 144 4.23 -28.84 10.11
C VAL A 144 3.36 -27.59 10.30
N ALA A 145 2.54 -27.57 11.35
CA ALA A 145 1.70 -26.42 11.67
C ALA A 145 2.53 -25.17 11.96
N ALA A 146 3.66 -25.29 12.64
CA ALA A 146 4.57 -24.20 12.95
C ALA A 146 5.24 -23.57 11.70
N ILE A 147 5.29 -24.29 10.58
CA ILE A 147 5.80 -23.78 9.30
C ILE A 147 4.65 -23.26 8.42
N VAL A 148 3.56 -24.04 8.33
CA VAL A 148 2.45 -23.73 7.41
C VAL A 148 1.64 -22.52 7.87
N ALA A 149 1.38 -22.37 9.18
CA ALA A 149 0.55 -21.29 9.69
C ALA A 149 1.15 -19.87 9.42
N PRO A 150 2.45 -19.59 9.65
CA PRO A 150 3.05 -18.32 9.27
C PRO A 150 3.01 -18.06 7.76
N LEU A 151 3.24 -19.08 6.93
CA LEU A 151 3.17 -18.95 5.47
C LEU A 151 1.74 -18.61 5.01
N ALA A 152 0.73 -19.30 5.55
CA ALA A 152 -0.67 -19.01 5.27
C ALA A 152 -1.04 -17.57 5.69
N ALA A 153 -0.59 -17.14 6.88
CA ALA A 153 -0.81 -15.76 7.35
C ALA A 153 -0.22 -14.71 6.40
N ILE A 154 0.99 -14.94 5.89
CA ILE A 154 1.63 -14.04 4.91
C ILE A 154 0.82 -14.02 3.60
N ILE A 155 0.38 -15.16 3.09
CA ILE A 155 -0.41 -15.24 1.85
C ILE A 155 -1.75 -14.51 2.01
N ILE A 156 -2.43 -14.69 3.14
CA ILE A 156 -3.68 -13.99 3.45
C ILE A 156 -3.44 -12.48 3.53
N GLN A 157 -2.39 -12.04 4.22
CA GLN A 157 -2.04 -10.62 4.34
C GLN A 157 -1.78 -9.99 2.96
N MET A 158 -1.08 -10.70 2.07
CA MET A 158 -0.84 -10.22 0.71
C MET A 158 -2.12 -10.19 -0.14
N ALA A 159 -3.00 -11.17 0.02
CA ALA A 159 -4.29 -11.17 -0.68
C ALA A 159 -5.16 -9.98 -0.26
N ILE A 160 -5.23 -9.68 1.04
CA ILE A 160 -5.92 -8.50 1.58
C ILE A 160 -5.30 -7.22 1.00
N SER A 161 -3.96 -7.13 0.98
CA SER A 161 -3.25 -5.96 0.42
C SER A 161 -3.62 -5.71 -1.04
N ARG A 162 -3.60 -6.75 -1.89
CA ARG A 162 -3.98 -6.62 -3.31
C ARG A 162 -5.43 -6.20 -3.52
N GLN A 163 -6.36 -6.70 -2.72
CA GLN A 163 -7.77 -6.30 -2.80
C GLN A 163 -7.96 -4.82 -2.46
N ARG A 164 -7.20 -4.31 -1.47
CA ARG A 164 -7.22 -2.88 -1.12
C ARG A 164 -6.72 -2.01 -2.27
N GLU A 165 -5.65 -2.43 -2.97
CA GLU A 165 -5.17 -1.71 -4.15
C GLU A 165 -6.23 -1.60 -5.25
N TYR A 166 -6.88 -2.72 -5.59
CA TYR A 166 -7.96 -2.71 -6.58
C TYR A 166 -9.16 -1.84 -6.16
N LYS A 167 -9.47 -1.85 -4.85
CA LYS A 167 -10.52 -1.00 -4.31
C LYS A 167 -10.11 0.47 -4.38
N ALA A 168 -8.88 0.82 -4.02
CA ALA A 168 -8.38 2.18 -4.10
C ALA A 168 -8.34 2.69 -5.55
N ASP A 169 -7.96 1.86 -6.52
CA ASP A 169 -8.03 2.18 -7.94
C ASP A 169 -9.47 2.52 -8.39
N ALA A 170 -10.42 1.68 -8.04
CA ALA A 170 -11.82 1.88 -8.38
C ALA A 170 -12.40 3.15 -7.73
N GLU A 171 -12.11 3.37 -6.44
CA GLU A 171 -12.54 4.57 -5.71
C GLU A 171 -11.88 5.84 -6.25
N SER A 172 -10.60 5.80 -6.61
CA SER A 172 -9.93 6.91 -7.29
C SER A 172 -10.69 7.33 -8.54
N GLY A 173 -11.01 6.36 -9.40
CA GLY A 173 -11.79 6.62 -10.61
C GLY A 173 -13.18 7.16 -10.30
N ARG A 174 -13.86 6.65 -9.25
CA ARG A 174 -15.17 7.13 -8.82
C ARG A 174 -15.13 8.57 -8.28
N ILE A 175 -14.12 8.90 -7.49
CA ILE A 175 -13.93 10.23 -6.88
C ILE A 175 -13.59 11.27 -7.94
N THR A 176 -12.60 10.95 -8.81
CA THR A 176 -12.00 11.92 -9.73
C THR A 176 -12.58 11.88 -11.15
N GLY A 177 -13.27 10.78 -11.54
CA GLY A 177 -13.60 10.50 -12.93
C GLY A 177 -12.41 10.13 -13.82
N LYS A 178 -11.19 10.03 -13.28
CA LYS A 178 -9.93 9.94 -14.02
C LYS A 178 -9.37 8.50 -14.12
N TYR A 179 -10.21 7.53 -14.48
CA TYR A 179 -9.80 6.12 -14.61
C TYR A 179 -8.64 5.92 -15.58
N GLU A 180 -8.72 6.52 -16.79
CA GLU A 180 -7.68 6.38 -17.82
C GLU A 180 -6.40 7.12 -17.41
N ALA A 181 -6.52 8.28 -16.81
CA ALA A 181 -5.36 9.04 -16.35
C ALA A 181 -4.58 8.30 -15.26
N LEU A 182 -5.28 7.64 -14.32
CA LEU A 182 -4.63 6.76 -13.35
C LEU A 182 -3.94 5.57 -14.02
N ALA A 183 -4.58 4.93 -15.01
CA ALA A 183 -3.97 3.84 -15.76
C ALA A 183 -2.70 4.30 -16.48
N THR A 184 -2.74 5.46 -17.14
CA THR A 184 -1.57 6.06 -17.81
C THR A 184 -0.46 6.43 -16.80
N ALA A 185 -0.83 6.98 -15.64
CA ALA A 185 0.12 7.27 -14.58
C ALA A 185 0.84 5.99 -14.12
N LEU A 186 0.11 4.90 -13.86
CA LEU A 186 0.69 3.62 -13.48
C LEU A 186 1.66 3.08 -14.55
N GLU A 187 1.32 3.22 -15.83
CA GLU A 187 2.19 2.82 -16.93
C GLU A 187 3.48 3.65 -16.97
N LYS A 188 3.39 4.98 -16.86
CA LYS A 188 4.55 5.88 -16.80
C LYS A 188 5.47 5.54 -15.62
N LEU A 189 4.89 5.34 -14.44
CA LEU A 189 5.63 4.97 -13.23
C LEU A 189 6.30 3.60 -13.38
N HIS A 190 5.63 2.64 -14.03
CA HIS A 190 6.21 1.32 -14.30
C HIS A 190 7.42 1.41 -15.24
N ARG A 191 7.35 2.24 -16.27
CA ARG A 191 8.42 2.46 -17.25
C ARG A 191 9.55 3.36 -16.77
N ALA A 192 9.39 4.03 -15.62
CA ALA A 192 10.40 4.93 -15.09
C ALA A 192 11.75 4.21 -14.90
N PRO A 193 12.88 4.86 -15.24
CA PRO A 193 14.20 4.25 -15.21
C PRO A 193 14.56 3.68 -13.84
N VAL A 194 15.22 2.52 -13.81
CA VAL A 194 15.65 1.83 -12.57
C VAL A 194 16.50 2.73 -11.68
N ARG A 195 17.32 3.63 -12.25
CA ARG A 195 18.12 4.60 -11.50
C ARG A 195 17.29 5.55 -10.67
N MET A 196 16.09 5.90 -11.12
CA MET A 196 15.13 6.70 -10.33
C MET A 196 14.46 5.90 -9.21
N LYS A 197 14.50 4.56 -9.27
CA LYS A 197 13.87 3.66 -8.29
C LYS A 197 14.81 3.27 -7.14
N LEU A 198 16.13 3.48 -7.28
CA LEU A 198 17.16 3.03 -6.34
C LEU A 198 17.24 3.80 -5.01
N ASP A 199 16.58 4.94 -4.91
CA ASP A 199 16.56 5.75 -3.68
C ASP A 199 15.56 5.22 -2.62
N GLN A 200 15.12 3.96 -2.78
CA GLN A 200 14.07 3.34 -1.99
C GLN A 200 14.66 2.63 -0.77
N ARG A 201 14.23 3.04 0.42
CA ARG A 201 14.62 2.39 1.67
C ARG A 201 13.80 1.10 1.87
N PRO A 202 14.45 -0.07 2.16
CA PRO A 202 13.73 -1.35 2.28
C PRO A 202 12.59 -1.36 3.30
N ALA A 203 12.73 -0.59 4.39
CA ALA A 203 11.75 -0.54 5.47
C ALA A 203 10.39 0.09 5.09
N SER A 204 10.31 0.76 3.94
CA SER A 204 9.12 1.50 3.50
C SER A 204 8.59 1.06 2.13
N ALA A 205 9.04 -0.09 1.65
CA ALA A 205 8.61 -0.64 0.36
C ALA A 205 7.07 -0.82 0.25
N HIS A 206 6.38 -1.01 1.37
CA HIS A 206 4.93 -1.15 1.45
C HIS A 206 4.16 0.18 1.26
N LEU A 207 4.85 1.32 1.33
CA LEU A 207 4.26 2.66 1.13
C LEU A 207 4.44 3.17 -0.32
N MET A 208 4.86 2.32 -1.22
CA MET A 208 5.11 2.71 -2.60
C MET A 208 3.98 2.30 -3.51
N ILE A 209 3.52 3.21 -4.37
CA ILE A 209 2.53 2.93 -5.43
C ILE A 209 3.00 1.79 -6.33
N MET A 210 4.31 1.68 -6.50
CA MET A 210 4.96 0.68 -7.34
C MET A 210 6.06 -0.03 -6.56
N ASN A 211 5.94 -1.35 -6.40
CA ASN A 211 7.03 -2.16 -5.88
C ASN A 211 8.02 -2.46 -7.00
N SER A 212 9.24 -1.93 -6.89
CA SER A 212 10.32 -2.16 -7.86
C SER A 212 10.87 -3.60 -7.88
N LEU A 213 10.40 -4.46 -6.96
CA LEU A 213 10.77 -5.88 -6.87
C LEU A 213 9.86 -6.79 -7.70
N SER A 214 9.11 -6.27 -8.66
CA SER A 214 8.27 -7.08 -9.57
C SER A 214 9.14 -7.94 -10.49
N GLY A 215 9.71 -9.02 -9.95
CA GLY A 215 10.30 -10.10 -10.71
C GLY A 215 9.21 -10.97 -11.34
N LYS A 216 9.48 -11.51 -12.55
CA LYS A 216 8.62 -12.53 -13.16
C LYS A 216 8.74 -13.85 -12.39
N GLY A 217 7.63 -14.50 -12.07
CA GLY A 217 7.60 -15.81 -11.44
C GLY A 217 7.14 -15.81 -9.96
N LEU A 218 7.68 -16.71 -9.15
CA LEU A 218 7.28 -16.89 -7.73
C LEU A 218 7.40 -15.62 -6.89
N SER A 219 8.31 -14.69 -7.24
CA SER A 219 8.46 -13.40 -6.57
C SER A 219 7.21 -12.51 -6.69
N SER A 220 6.39 -12.67 -7.73
CA SER A 220 5.13 -11.94 -7.86
C SER A 220 4.08 -12.36 -6.84
N LEU A 221 4.15 -13.60 -6.32
CA LEU A 221 3.26 -14.09 -5.28
C LEU A 221 3.53 -13.39 -3.93
N PHE A 222 4.77 -12.93 -3.72
CA PHE A 222 5.21 -12.26 -2.50
C PHE A 222 5.22 -10.73 -2.62
N SER A 223 4.63 -10.17 -3.68
CA SER A 223 4.43 -8.72 -3.83
C SER A 223 3.18 -8.27 -3.08
N THR A 224 3.30 -7.19 -2.31
CA THR A 224 2.17 -6.53 -1.63
C THR A 224 1.24 -5.80 -2.59
N HIS A 225 1.75 -5.39 -3.76
CA HIS A 225 0.97 -4.76 -4.81
C HIS A 225 0.68 -5.75 -5.94
N PRO A 226 -0.52 -5.69 -6.57
CA PRO A 226 -0.82 -6.49 -7.74
C PRO A 226 0.04 -6.06 -8.95
N PRO A 227 0.23 -6.93 -9.94
CA PRO A 227 0.89 -6.56 -11.19
C PRO A 227 0.21 -5.34 -11.82
N VAL A 228 1.02 -4.40 -12.32
CA VAL A 228 0.52 -3.13 -12.88
C VAL A 228 -0.40 -3.37 -14.05
N GLU A 229 -0.09 -4.34 -14.86
CA GLU A 229 -0.89 -4.73 -16.02
C GLU A 229 -2.33 -5.11 -15.63
N LYS A 230 -2.48 -5.84 -14.50
CA LYS A 230 -3.80 -6.20 -13.97
C LYS A 230 -4.57 -5.01 -13.38
N ARG A 231 -3.87 -4.05 -12.79
CA ARG A 231 -4.47 -2.79 -12.31
C ARG A 231 -5.00 -1.98 -13.50
N ILE A 232 -4.17 -1.81 -14.54
CA ILE A 232 -4.53 -1.09 -15.77
C ILE A 232 -5.74 -1.74 -16.45
N GLU A 233 -5.73 -3.07 -16.63
CA GLU A 233 -6.85 -3.82 -17.23
C GLU A 233 -8.17 -3.58 -16.47
N LYS A 234 -8.12 -3.62 -15.13
CA LYS A 234 -9.31 -3.37 -14.31
C LYS A 234 -9.79 -1.93 -14.41
N LEU A 235 -8.89 -0.95 -14.40
CA LEU A 235 -9.24 0.47 -14.57
C LEU A 235 -9.90 0.72 -15.93
N GLN A 236 -9.39 0.14 -17.00
CA GLN A 236 -9.98 0.24 -18.33
C GLN A 236 -11.39 -0.36 -18.39
N LYS A 237 -11.61 -1.52 -17.74
CA LYS A 237 -12.96 -2.12 -17.63
C LYS A 237 -13.93 -1.22 -16.86
N LEU A 238 -13.48 -0.64 -15.74
CA LEU A 238 -14.29 0.27 -14.94
C LEU A 238 -14.62 1.55 -15.72
N TYR A 239 -13.68 2.08 -16.46
CA TYR A 239 -13.91 3.23 -17.35
C TYR A 239 -14.99 2.94 -18.38
N GLN A 240 -14.92 1.82 -19.10
CA GLN A 240 -15.95 1.42 -20.04
C GLN A 240 -17.32 1.30 -19.37
N GLN A 241 -17.39 0.69 -18.19
CA GLN A 241 -18.64 0.58 -17.43
C GLN A 241 -19.20 1.95 -17.03
N SER A 242 -18.35 2.89 -16.64
CA SER A 242 -18.77 4.25 -16.27
C SER A 242 -19.40 5.02 -17.45
N ILE A 243 -18.85 4.85 -18.66
CA ILE A 243 -19.39 5.42 -19.87
C ILE A 243 -20.78 4.85 -20.17
N TYR A 244 -20.95 3.52 -20.12
CA TYR A 244 -22.23 2.88 -20.39
C TYR A 244 -23.31 3.31 -19.39
N GLN A 245 -22.97 3.47 -18.12
CA GLN A 245 -23.91 3.94 -17.10
C GLN A 245 -24.31 5.41 -17.30
N GLY A 246 -23.39 6.24 -17.77
CA GLY A 246 -23.67 7.65 -18.10
C GLY A 246 -24.58 7.85 -19.31
N TYR A 247 -24.68 6.86 -20.21
CA TYR A 247 -25.61 6.88 -21.37
C TYR A 247 -26.99 6.29 -21.06
N ALA A 248 -27.12 5.58 -19.92
CA ALA A 248 -28.38 4.88 -19.57
C ALA A 248 -29.27 5.65 -18.55
N GLY A 249 -28.84 6.80 -18.09
CA GLY A 249 -29.57 7.69 -17.18
C GLY A 249 -29.80 9.06 -17.77
#